data_2b20f761e62df7c3571de3180447fb4a
#
_entry.id   2b20f761e62df7c3571de3180447fb4a
#
_cell.length_a   1.000
_cell.length_b   1.000
_cell.length_c   1.000
_cell.angle_alpha   90.00
_cell.angle_beta   90.00
_cell.angle_gamma   90.00
#
_symmetry.space_group_name_H-M   'P 1'
#
loop_
_entity.id
_entity.type
_entity.pdbx_description
1 polymer ?
#
loop_
_entity_poly.entity_id
_entity_poly.type
_entity_poly.pdbx_seq_one_letter_code
_entity_poly.pdbx_strand_id
1 'polypeptide(L)'
;ELALAYVEGNNKAFDLLLAHNEVKLFSYIMFVVHDEEVANDIFQETFVKAIVKLQNGAYSPNGKFSAWLMRIAHNVIIDGYRDIKHQRIVDQKNNNDLSGLKGDGVMDSYVERELVREQIMGDVKKLMMFLPANQREVVYMRYYQDMSFKEIAETTNVSINTSLGRMRYAILNLRRMAKEHHISLQLD
;
A
#
# COMPACT_ATOMS: atom_id res chain seq x y z
N GLU A 1 0.39 10.48 21.66
CA GLU A 1 0.63 10.11 23.07
C GLU A 1 1.48 8.84 23.17
N LEU A 2 1.06 7.66 22.63
CA LEU A 2 1.82 6.40 22.74
C LEU A 2 3.25 6.49 22.18
N ALA A 3 3.47 7.16 21.04
CA ALA A 3 4.80 7.32 20.44
C ALA A 3 5.75 8.13 21.33
N LEU A 4 5.25 9.14 22.05
CA LEU A 4 6.03 9.91 23.03
C LEU A 4 6.32 9.07 24.26
N ALA A 5 5.33 8.37 24.80
CA ALA A 5 5.51 7.49 25.95
C ALA A 5 6.57 6.40 25.68
N TYR A 6 6.64 5.89 24.44
CA TYR A 6 7.70 4.96 24.04
C TYR A 6 9.09 5.61 24.07
N VAL A 7 9.23 6.82 23.55
CA VAL A 7 10.50 7.56 23.56
C VAL A 7 10.95 7.86 25.00
N GLU A 8 10.01 8.05 25.92
CA GLU A 8 10.24 8.24 27.37
C GLU A 8 10.55 6.93 28.11
N GLY A 9 10.64 5.79 27.41
CA GLY A 9 11.05 4.50 27.97
C GLY A 9 9.90 3.51 28.26
N ASN A 10 8.66 3.84 27.92
CA ASN A 10 7.52 2.94 28.11
C ASN A 10 7.41 1.93 26.96
N ASN A 11 8.04 0.77 27.10
CA ASN A 11 8.01 -0.28 26.07
C ASN A 11 6.60 -0.80 25.76
N LYS A 12 5.68 -0.83 26.76
CA LYS A 12 4.28 -1.23 26.52
C LYS A 12 3.54 -0.28 25.58
N ALA A 13 3.94 0.98 25.52
CA ALA A 13 3.38 1.93 24.58
C ALA A 13 3.71 1.55 23.12
N PHE A 14 4.87 0.92 22.88
CA PHE A 14 5.22 0.40 21.56
C PHE A 14 4.36 -0.80 21.17
N ASP A 15 4.11 -1.74 22.07
CA ASP A 15 3.23 -2.88 21.82
C ASP A 15 1.83 -2.42 21.41
N LEU A 16 1.30 -1.37 22.06
CA LEU A 16 0.02 -0.76 21.71
C LEU A 16 0.08 -0.05 20.36
N LEU A 17 1.16 0.65 20.04
CA LEU A 17 1.35 1.26 18.71
C LEU A 17 1.38 0.21 17.61
N LEU A 18 2.08 -0.89 17.84
CA LEU A 18 2.14 -2.02 16.92
C LEU A 18 0.74 -2.58 16.70
N ALA A 19 0.04 -2.99 17.77
CA ALA A 19 -1.30 -3.56 17.68
C ALA A 19 -2.32 -2.67 16.95
N HIS A 20 -2.25 -1.33 17.14
CA HIS A 20 -3.15 -0.40 16.47
C HIS A 20 -2.87 -0.20 14.98
N ASN A 21 -1.64 -0.46 14.53
CA ASN A 21 -1.24 -0.16 13.16
C ASN A 21 -0.91 -1.40 12.32
N GLU A 22 -0.69 -2.56 12.96
CA GLU A 22 -0.29 -3.82 12.33
C GLU A 22 -1.17 -4.18 11.12
N VAL A 23 -2.47 -4.35 11.35
CA VAL A 23 -3.41 -4.79 10.30
C VAL A 23 -3.46 -3.79 9.14
N LYS A 24 -3.51 -2.49 9.45
CA LYS A 24 -3.59 -1.44 8.43
C LYS A 24 -2.32 -1.35 7.60
N LEU A 25 -1.17 -1.42 8.27
CA LEU A 25 0.13 -1.35 7.63
C LEU A 25 0.39 -2.58 6.77
N PHE A 26 0.17 -3.78 7.31
CA PHE A 26 0.36 -5.03 6.58
C PHE A 26 -0.56 -5.12 5.36
N SER A 27 -1.84 -4.76 5.53
CA SER A 27 -2.79 -4.71 4.40
C SER A 27 -2.35 -3.74 3.30
N TYR A 28 -1.78 -2.58 3.67
CA TYR A 28 -1.22 -1.64 2.70
C TYR A 28 -0.04 -2.24 1.94
N ILE A 29 0.93 -2.79 2.66
CA ILE A 29 2.13 -3.39 2.05
C ILE A 29 1.72 -4.54 1.12
N MET A 30 0.90 -5.46 1.62
CA MET A 30 0.37 -6.61 0.87
C MET A 30 -0.36 -6.19 -0.40
N PHE A 31 -1.17 -5.11 -0.30
CA PHE A 31 -1.89 -4.56 -1.44
C PHE A 31 -0.98 -3.93 -2.51
N VAL A 32 0.20 -3.45 -2.12
CA VAL A 32 1.17 -2.85 -3.06
C VAL A 32 2.07 -3.91 -3.68
N VAL A 33 2.59 -4.85 -2.88
CA VAL A 33 3.64 -5.79 -3.33
C VAL A 33 3.09 -7.12 -3.86
N HIS A 34 1.91 -7.55 -3.43
CA HIS A 34 1.23 -8.81 -3.85
C HIS A 34 2.01 -10.10 -3.59
N ASP A 35 2.94 -10.08 -2.67
CA ASP A 35 3.75 -11.21 -2.26
C ASP A 35 3.84 -11.18 -0.74
N GLU A 36 3.42 -12.26 -0.09
CA GLU A 36 3.31 -12.33 1.37
C GLU A 36 4.68 -12.35 2.04
N GLU A 37 5.66 -13.04 1.46
CA GLU A 37 7.02 -13.13 1.98
C GLU A 37 7.69 -11.77 1.92
N VAL A 38 7.62 -11.11 0.76
CA VAL A 38 8.11 -9.73 0.57
C VAL A 38 7.38 -8.75 1.48
N ALA A 39 6.06 -8.91 1.67
CA ALA A 39 5.29 -8.04 2.54
C ALA A 39 5.70 -8.18 4.01
N ASN A 40 5.98 -9.40 4.49
CA ASN A 40 6.47 -9.63 5.84
C ASN A 40 7.84 -8.97 6.06
N ASP A 41 8.76 -9.09 5.11
CA ASP A 41 10.08 -8.47 5.19
C ASP A 41 9.99 -6.93 5.26
N ILE A 42 9.19 -6.33 4.36
CA ILE A 42 8.94 -4.89 4.34
C ILE A 42 8.26 -4.43 5.63
N PHE A 43 7.32 -5.21 6.16
CA PHE A 43 6.64 -4.91 7.40
C PHE A 43 7.63 -4.85 8.60
N GLN A 44 8.48 -5.86 8.73
CA GLN A 44 9.51 -5.90 9.78
C GLN A 44 10.50 -4.73 9.64
N GLU A 45 11.03 -4.51 8.44
CA GLU A 45 11.96 -3.41 8.17
C GLU A 45 11.33 -2.04 8.46
N THR A 46 10.05 -1.87 8.14
CA THR A 46 9.30 -0.64 8.43
C THR A 46 9.27 -0.35 9.92
N PHE A 47 8.99 -1.35 10.76
CA PHE A 47 8.97 -1.16 12.22
C PHE A 47 10.37 -0.92 12.79
N VAL A 48 11.39 -1.61 12.30
CA VAL A 48 12.79 -1.35 12.70
C VAL A 48 13.17 0.11 12.40
N LYS A 49 12.88 0.58 11.18
CA LYS A 49 13.13 1.98 10.78
C LYS A 49 12.28 2.97 11.60
N ALA A 50 11.04 2.60 11.94
CA ALA A 50 10.18 3.44 12.77
C ALA A 50 10.74 3.59 14.19
N ILE A 51 11.21 2.50 14.83
CA ILE A 51 11.84 2.51 16.14
C ILE A 51 13.04 3.45 16.14
N VAL A 52 13.96 3.27 15.20
CA VAL A 52 15.17 4.11 15.09
C VAL A 52 14.81 5.59 14.91
N LYS A 53 13.82 5.89 14.06
CA LYS A 53 13.37 7.27 13.82
C LYS A 53 12.68 7.87 15.05
N LEU A 54 11.90 7.09 15.82
CA LEU A 54 11.31 7.53 17.10
C LEU A 54 12.39 7.88 18.12
N GLN A 55 13.36 7.00 18.31
CA GLN A 55 14.47 7.20 19.25
C GLN A 55 15.32 8.42 18.88
N ASN A 56 15.49 8.71 17.62
CA ASN A 56 16.23 9.87 17.12
C ASN A 56 15.37 11.16 17.06
N GLY A 57 14.15 11.17 17.60
CA GLY A 57 13.28 12.36 17.63
C GLY A 57 12.76 12.79 16.25
N ALA A 58 12.80 11.92 15.25
CA ALA A 58 12.36 12.24 13.88
C ALA A 58 10.83 12.16 13.68
N TYR A 59 10.07 11.95 14.75
CA TYR A 59 8.61 11.96 14.73
C TYR A 59 8.08 13.22 15.43
N SER A 60 7.28 14.01 14.70
CA SER A 60 6.55 15.14 15.31
C SER A 60 5.16 14.67 15.73
N PRO A 61 4.76 14.86 17.02
CA PRO A 61 3.51 14.35 17.58
C PRO A 61 2.29 15.19 17.13
N ASN A 62 1.89 15.02 15.87
CA ASN A 62 0.75 15.71 15.26
C ASN A 62 -0.52 14.84 15.15
N GLY A 63 -0.55 13.72 15.86
CA GLY A 63 -1.68 12.76 15.85
C GLY A 63 -1.75 11.86 14.60
N LYS A 64 -0.83 11.98 13.64
CA LYS A 64 -0.85 11.26 12.36
C LYS A 64 0.18 10.11 12.29
N PHE A 65 0.30 9.34 13.36
CA PHE A 65 1.29 8.27 13.44
C PHE A 65 1.13 7.23 12.31
N SER A 66 -0.09 6.82 11.98
CA SER A 66 -0.33 5.85 10.90
C SER A 66 0.15 6.37 9.54
N ALA A 67 -0.09 7.65 9.21
CA ALA A 67 0.38 8.25 7.96
C ALA A 67 1.92 8.35 7.93
N TRP A 68 2.54 8.69 9.07
CA TRP A 68 3.99 8.73 9.20
C TRP A 68 4.60 7.33 9.03
N LEU A 69 3.99 6.29 9.61
CA LEU A 69 4.42 4.91 9.48
C LEU A 69 4.27 4.40 8.03
N MET A 70 3.17 4.74 7.36
CA MET A 70 2.98 4.42 5.94
C MET A 70 4.01 5.09 5.04
N ARG A 71 4.44 6.31 5.36
CA ARG A 71 5.52 6.97 4.63
C ARG A 71 6.84 6.21 4.75
N ILE A 72 7.12 5.63 5.92
CA ILE A 72 8.30 4.77 6.09
C ILE A 72 8.16 3.52 5.23
N ALA A 73 7.01 2.83 5.27
CA ALA A 73 6.75 1.65 4.47
C ALA A 73 6.84 1.94 2.95
N HIS A 74 6.26 3.05 2.49
CA HIS A 74 6.38 3.48 1.10
C HIS A 74 7.84 3.60 0.66
N ASN A 75 8.69 4.22 1.48
CA ASN A 75 10.11 4.35 1.16
C ASN A 75 10.81 3.00 1.14
N VAL A 76 10.51 2.09 2.07
CA VAL A 76 11.06 0.72 2.07
C VAL A 76 10.66 -0.03 0.79
N ILE A 77 9.41 0.06 0.38
CA ILE A 77 8.91 -0.54 -0.87
C ILE A 77 9.65 0.01 -2.09
N ILE A 78 9.79 1.34 -2.19
CA ILE A 78 10.46 1.97 -3.32
C ILE A 78 11.95 1.62 -3.37
N ASP A 79 12.63 1.58 -2.23
CA ASP A 79 14.03 1.19 -2.14
C ASP A 79 14.21 -0.27 -2.59
N GLY A 80 13.35 -1.20 -2.12
CA GLY A 80 13.36 -2.60 -2.57
C GLY A 80 13.15 -2.75 -4.08
N TYR A 81 12.22 -1.99 -4.68
CA TYR A 81 12.06 -2.00 -6.15
C TYR A 81 13.28 -1.44 -6.91
N ARG A 82 13.97 -0.45 -6.34
CA ARG A 82 15.22 0.07 -6.94
C ARG A 82 16.33 -0.97 -6.92
N ASP A 83 16.48 -1.68 -5.80
CA ASP A 83 17.51 -2.71 -5.64
C ASP A 83 17.28 -3.88 -6.62
N ILE A 84 16.04 -4.36 -6.74
CA ILE A 84 15.66 -5.39 -7.73
C ILE A 84 15.95 -4.91 -9.16
N LYS A 85 15.64 -3.65 -9.47
CA LYS A 85 15.93 -3.09 -10.80
C LYS A 85 17.43 -2.98 -11.06
N HIS A 86 18.22 -2.58 -10.06
CA HIS A 86 19.67 -2.54 -10.17
C HIS A 86 20.28 -3.94 -10.36
N GLN A 87 19.82 -4.94 -9.60
CA GLN A 87 20.23 -6.33 -9.78
C GLN A 87 19.91 -6.85 -11.18
N ARG A 88 18.69 -6.63 -11.68
CA ARG A 88 18.30 -7.03 -13.04
C ARG A 88 19.13 -6.36 -14.13
N ILE A 89 19.55 -5.11 -13.95
CA ILE A 89 20.43 -4.42 -14.90
C ILE A 89 21.84 -5.04 -14.90
N VAL A 90 22.31 -5.51 -13.76
CA VAL A 90 23.59 -6.23 -13.63
C VAL A 90 23.48 -7.62 -14.26
N ASP A 91 22.38 -8.33 -14.00
CA ASP A 91 22.12 -9.68 -14.53
C ASP A 91 21.84 -9.70 -16.03
N GLN A 92 21.15 -8.67 -16.57
CA GLN A 92 20.91 -8.52 -18.01
C GLN A 92 22.19 -8.32 -18.83
N LYS A 93 23.31 -7.95 -18.21
CA LYS A 93 24.63 -7.99 -18.88
C LYS A 93 25.17 -9.40 -19.05
N ASN A 94 24.62 -10.37 -18.34
CA ASN A 94 25.10 -11.75 -18.33
C ASN A 94 24.11 -12.80 -18.91
N ASN A 95 22.83 -12.50 -19.10
CA ASN A 95 21.89 -13.46 -19.70
C ASN A 95 20.70 -12.76 -20.38
N ASN A 96 20.52 -13.05 -21.68
CA ASN A 96 19.29 -12.77 -22.43
C ASN A 96 18.29 -13.90 -22.15
N ASP A 97 17.36 -13.68 -21.24
CA ASP A 97 16.11 -14.45 -21.23
C ASP A 97 14.97 -13.68 -20.56
N LEU A 98 13.87 -13.54 -21.28
CA LEU A 98 12.65 -12.85 -20.90
C LEU A 98 11.51 -13.88 -20.83
N SER A 99 11.22 -14.43 -19.66
CA SER A 99 9.92 -15.07 -19.44
C SER A 99 9.56 -15.17 -17.97
N GLY A 100 8.40 -14.70 -17.62
CA GLY A 100 7.60 -15.20 -16.53
C GLY A 100 7.28 -14.26 -15.37
N LEU A 101 6.09 -13.66 -15.41
CA LEU A 101 5.31 -13.35 -14.21
C LEU A 101 3.82 -13.45 -14.57
N LYS A 102 3.25 -14.59 -14.28
CA LYS A 102 1.79 -14.80 -14.13
C LYS A 102 1.53 -15.10 -12.67
N GLY A 103 0.66 -14.37 -12.05
CA GLY A 103 0.12 -14.69 -10.73
C GLY A 103 -1.33 -15.14 -10.88
N ASP A 104 -1.60 -16.37 -10.48
CA ASP A 104 -2.95 -16.92 -10.38
C ASP A 104 -3.46 -16.74 -8.95
N GLY A 105 -4.71 -16.31 -8.81
CA GLY A 105 -5.42 -16.27 -7.54
C GLY A 105 -6.77 -16.96 -7.65
N VAL A 106 -7.07 -17.86 -6.73
CA VAL A 106 -8.30 -18.67 -6.67
C VAL A 106 -9.28 -18.12 -5.63
N MET A 107 -10.54 -18.29 -5.94
CA MET A 107 -11.74 -17.76 -5.31
C MET A 107 -12.49 -18.82 -4.49
N ASP A 108 -13.30 -18.41 -3.49
CA ASP A 108 -14.59 -19.07 -3.25
C ASP A 108 -15.66 -18.18 -2.56
N SER A 109 -16.94 -18.53 -2.73
CA SER A 109 -18.18 -17.75 -2.69
C SER A 109 -19.00 -17.86 -1.40
N TYR A 110 -19.91 -16.89 -1.11
CA TYR A 110 -21.29 -17.14 -0.64
C TYR A 110 -22.18 -15.86 -0.43
N VAL A 111 -23.44 -15.96 -0.84
CA VAL A 111 -24.77 -15.38 -0.49
C VAL A 111 -25.27 -14.05 -1.09
N GLU A 112 -26.47 -14.07 -1.69
CA GLU A 112 -26.92 -13.37 -2.92
C GLU A 112 -27.32 -11.88 -2.92
N ARG A 113 -27.50 -11.17 -1.80
CA ARG A 113 -27.78 -9.70 -1.83
C ARG A 113 -26.73 -8.86 -1.12
N GLU A 114 -26.26 -9.29 -0.01
CA GLU A 114 -24.95 -8.90 0.53
C GLU A 114 -23.87 -9.27 -0.49
N LEU A 115 -24.03 -10.38 -1.21
CA LEU A 115 -23.23 -10.89 -2.31
C LEU A 115 -23.07 -9.96 -3.49
N VAL A 116 -24.10 -9.28 -3.97
CA VAL A 116 -23.94 -8.38 -5.13
C VAL A 116 -23.09 -7.19 -4.76
N ARG A 117 -23.25 -6.64 -3.57
CA ARG A 117 -22.44 -5.52 -3.07
C ARG A 117 -21.01 -5.96 -2.72
N GLU A 118 -20.88 -7.12 -2.08
CA GLU A 118 -19.57 -7.74 -1.81
C GLU A 118 -18.91 -8.24 -3.09
N GLN A 119 -19.68 -8.74 -4.04
CA GLN A 119 -19.17 -9.16 -5.35
C GLN A 119 -18.69 -7.96 -6.17
N ILE A 120 -19.45 -6.86 -6.22
CA ILE A 120 -19.01 -5.61 -6.90
C ILE A 120 -17.78 -5.04 -6.21
N MET A 121 -17.74 -5.01 -4.87
CA MET A 121 -16.55 -4.59 -4.11
C MET A 121 -15.38 -5.56 -4.31
N GLY A 122 -15.65 -6.86 -4.38
CA GLY A 122 -14.66 -7.89 -4.70
C GLY A 122 -14.10 -7.73 -6.12
N ASP A 123 -14.94 -7.44 -7.08
CA ASP A 123 -14.54 -7.24 -8.47
C ASP A 123 -13.77 -5.92 -8.67
N VAL A 124 -14.20 -4.83 -8.02
CA VAL A 124 -13.42 -3.58 -7.99
C VAL A 124 -12.06 -3.81 -7.33
N LYS A 125 -12.00 -4.56 -6.23
CA LYS A 125 -10.74 -4.90 -5.55
C LYS A 125 -9.83 -5.73 -6.47
N LYS A 126 -10.36 -6.68 -7.23
CA LYS A 126 -9.61 -7.43 -8.25
C LYS A 126 -9.10 -6.50 -9.36
N LEU A 127 -9.97 -5.61 -9.89
CA LEU A 127 -9.57 -4.65 -10.92
C LEU A 127 -8.45 -3.71 -10.43
N MET A 128 -8.49 -3.31 -9.16
CA MET A 128 -7.43 -2.49 -8.56
C MET A 128 -6.06 -3.17 -8.61
N MET A 129 -6.01 -4.51 -8.57
CA MET A 129 -4.76 -5.27 -8.67
C MET A 129 -4.06 -5.11 -10.02
N PHE A 130 -4.83 -4.82 -11.09
CA PHE A 130 -4.29 -4.57 -12.43
C PHE A 130 -3.89 -3.10 -12.68
N LEU A 131 -4.12 -2.21 -11.72
CA LEU A 131 -3.64 -0.84 -11.83
C LEU A 131 -2.11 -0.78 -11.70
N PRO A 132 -1.46 0.19 -12.38
CA PRO A 132 -0.08 0.54 -12.08
C PRO A 132 0.11 0.82 -10.57
N ALA A 133 1.24 0.40 -10.00
CA ALA A 133 1.49 0.47 -8.55
C ALA A 133 1.21 1.85 -7.94
N ASN A 134 1.65 2.92 -8.60
CA ASN A 134 1.45 4.30 -8.15
C ASN A 134 -0.02 4.77 -8.19
N GLN A 135 -0.85 4.24 -9.09
CA GLN A 135 -2.28 4.51 -9.15
C GLN A 135 -3.04 3.71 -8.09
N ARG A 136 -2.70 2.43 -7.96
CA ARG A 136 -3.25 1.53 -6.95
C ARG A 136 -3.01 2.05 -5.54
N GLU A 137 -1.79 2.49 -5.25
CA GLU A 137 -1.39 3.06 -3.98
C GLU A 137 -2.22 4.29 -3.58
N VAL A 138 -2.40 5.23 -4.50
CA VAL A 138 -3.21 6.45 -4.26
C VAL A 138 -4.68 6.09 -3.97
N VAL A 139 -5.26 5.11 -4.71
CA VAL A 139 -6.61 4.62 -4.44
C VAL A 139 -6.70 4.00 -3.07
N TYR A 140 -5.75 3.14 -2.70
CA TYR A 140 -5.72 2.51 -1.38
C TYR A 140 -5.66 3.54 -0.25
N MET A 141 -4.70 4.46 -0.31
CA MET A 141 -4.54 5.50 0.69
C MET A 141 -5.79 6.38 0.83
N ARG A 142 -6.46 6.70 -0.27
CA ARG A 142 -7.66 7.54 -0.25
C ARG A 142 -8.88 6.84 0.32
N TYR A 143 -9.18 5.62 -0.12
CA TYR A 143 -10.43 4.92 0.19
C TYR A 143 -10.36 3.98 1.39
N TYR A 144 -9.19 3.40 1.68
CA TYR A 144 -9.04 2.47 2.81
C TYR A 144 -8.35 3.09 4.02
N GLN A 145 -7.63 4.21 3.83
CA GLN A 145 -6.93 4.90 4.91
C GLN A 145 -7.47 6.31 5.17
N ASP A 146 -8.50 6.74 4.45
CA ASP A 146 -9.15 8.05 4.56
C ASP A 146 -8.18 9.24 4.47
N MET A 147 -7.04 9.07 3.81
CA MET A 147 -6.02 10.11 3.68
C MET A 147 -6.49 11.19 2.71
N SER A 148 -6.22 12.45 3.04
CA SER A 148 -6.36 13.57 2.12
C SER A 148 -5.30 13.51 1.00
N PHE A 149 -5.55 14.14 -0.15
CA PHE A 149 -4.56 14.20 -1.23
C PHE A 149 -3.26 14.90 -0.83
N LYS A 150 -3.32 15.81 0.14
CA LYS A 150 -2.13 16.42 0.74
C LYS A 150 -1.29 15.38 1.49
N GLU A 151 -1.91 14.58 2.34
CA GLU A 151 -1.23 13.51 3.09
C GLU A 151 -0.68 12.44 2.17
N ILE A 152 -1.44 12.05 1.13
CA ILE A 152 -0.97 11.11 0.11
C ILE A 152 0.26 11.67 -0.61
N ALA A 153 0.23 12.93 -1.01
CA ALA A 153 1.34 13.60 -1.67
C ALA A 153 2.60 13.66 -0.78
N GLU A 154 2.42 14.01 0.49
CA GLU A 154 3.50 14.00 1.50
C GLU A 154 4.06 12.59 1.73
N THR A 155 3.19 11.58 1.79
CA THR A 155 3.57 10.17 2.00
C THR A 155 4.35 9.62 0.81
N THR A 156 3.90 9.89 -0.41
CA THR A 156 4.49 9.36 -1.64
C THR A 156 5.56 10.27 -2.27
N ASN A 157 5.96 11.36 -1.58
CA ASN A 157 6.96 12.35 -2.02
C ASN A 157 6.68 12.92 -3.42
N VAL A 158 5.43 13.29 -3.68
CA VAL A 158 5.02 13.92 -4.95
C VAL A 158 4.25 15.22 -4.69
N SER A 159 3.95 15.99 -5.75
CA SER A 159 3.06 17.13 -5.63
C SER A 159 1.59 16.70 -5.44
N ILE A 160 0.77 17.57 -4.83
CA ILE A 160 -0.69 17.33 -4.70
C ILE A 160 -1.32 17.13 -6.09
N ASN A 161 -0.89 17.90 -7.09
CA ASN A 161 -1.37 17.78 -8.47
C ASN A 161 -1.02 16.41 -9.06
N THR A 162 0.16 15.87 -8.77
CA THR A 162 0.56 14.52 -9.18
C THR A 162 -0.32 13.47 -8.51
N SER A 163 -0.61 13.61 -7.23
CA SER A 163 -1.50 12.71 -6.49
C SER A 163 -2.92 12.72 -7.06
N LEU A 164 -3.48 13.90 -7.33
CA LEU A 164 -4.77 14.06 -8.00
C LEU A 164 -4.78 13.45 -9.40
N GLY A 165 -3.71 13.67 -10.18
CA GLY A 165 -3.53 13.07 -11.51
C GLY A 165 -3.52 11.54 -11.47
N ARG A 166 -2.77 10.95 -10.54
CA ARG A 166 -2.74 9.50 -10.33
C ARG A 166 -4.13 8.93 -10.01
N MET A 167 -4.89 9.60 -9.14
CA MET A 167 -6.27 9.22 -8.82
C MET A 167 -7.18 9.30 -10.05
N ARG A 168 -7.11 10.39 -10.81
CA ARG A 168 -7.89 10.56 -12.03
C ARG A 168 -7.63 9.42 -13.03
N TYR A 169 -6.36 9.12 -13.28
CA TYR A 169 -6.00 8.02 -14.20
C TYR A 169 -6.38 6.65 -13.63
N ALA A 170 -6.29 6.44 -12.32
CA ALA A 170 -6.77 5.22 -11.68
C ALA A 170 -8.26 4.99 -11.95
N ILE A 171 -9.09 6.02 -11.74
CA ILE A 171 -10.54 5.95 -12.00
C ILE A 171 -10.84 5.68 -13.49
N LEU A 172 -10.13 6.33 -14.41
CA LEU A 172 -10.27 6.09 -15.84
C LEU A 172 -9.92 4.65 -16.21
N ASN A 173 -8.82 4.12 -15.70
CA ASN A 173 -8.40 2.75 -15.94
C ASN A 173 -9.38 1.74 -15.33
N LEU A 174 -9.86 1.95 -14.11
CA LEU A 174 -10.87 1.09 -13.48
C LEU A 174 -12.16 1.06 -14.29
N ARG A 175 -12.67 2.21 -14.76
CA ARG A 175 -13.87 2.28 -15.60
C ARG A 175 -13.68 1.54 -16.92
N ARG A 176 -12.51 1.68 -17.55
CA ARG A 176 -12.19 0.97 -18.78
C ARG A 176 -12.19 -0.54 -18.56
N MET A 177 -11.46 -1.02 -17.56
CA MET A 177 -11.38 -2.44 -17.21
C MET A 177 -12.74 -3.02 -16.83
N ALA A 178 -13.54 -2.29 -16.05
CA ALA A 178 -14.90 -2.73 -15.70
C ALA A 178 -15.76 -2.92 -16.95
N LYS A 179 -15.68 -2.02 -17.92
CA LYS A 179 -16.39 -2.14 -19.20
C LYS A 179 -15.89 -3.34 -20.03
N GLU A 180 -14.58 -3.54 -20.10
CA GLU A 180 -13.95 -4.67 -20.81
C GLU A 180 -14.33 -6.02 -20.20
N HIS A 181 -14.52 -6.10 -18.90
CA HIS A 181 -14.89 -7.31 -18.17
C HIS A 181 -16.40 -7.42 -17.86
N HIS A 182 -17.23 -6.55 -18.45
CA HIS A 182 -18.69 -6.51 -18.24
C HIS A 182 -19.13 -6.40 -16.77
N ILE A 183 -18.31 -5.73 -15.94
CA ILE A 183 -18.61 -5.48 -14.53
C ILE A 183 -19.43 -4.20 -14.43
N SER A 184 -20.65 -4.31 -13.88
CA SER A 184 -21.49 -3.14 -13.58
C SER A 184 -20.97 -2.42 -12.35
N LEU A 185 -20.55 -1.16 -12.50
CA LEU A 185 -20.11 -0.29 -11.39
C LEU A 185 -21.26 0.60 -10.87
N GLN A 186 -22.50 0.34 -11.27
CA GLN A 186 -23.66 1.08 -10.76
C GLN A 186 -23.98 0.58 -9.35
N LEU A 187 -23.71 1.43 -8.38
CA LEU A 187 -24.26 1.35 -7.02
C LEU A 187 -25.56 2.17 -7.05
N ASP A 188 -26.69 1.51 -7.15
CA ASP A 188 -28.00 2.15 -6.90
C ASP A 188 -28.14 2.54 -5.43
#